data_27b75061bb643e9733a5e02116eeb622
#
_entry.id   27b75061bb643e9733a5e02116eeb622
#
_cell.length_a   1.000
_cell.length_b   1.000
_cell.length_c   1.000
_cell.angle_alpha   90.00
_cell.angle_beta   90.00
_cell.angle_gamma   90.00
#
_symmetry.space_group_name_H-M   'P 1'
#
loop_
_entity.id
_entity.type
_entity.pdbx_description
1 polymer ?
#
loop_
_entity_poly.entity_id
_entity_poly.type
_entity_poly.pdbx_seq_one_letter_code
_entity_poly.pdbx_strand_id
1 'polypeptide(L)'
;MKILVLLSIFIFSVINCNAENYDKKETKTLILYYSQTGVTKQVAEELQRRLGADIEEIEVTNPYNGTYEETIGRCIEERKKDELPHIRPLKSDLKKYRTIFLGYPIWFGTYARPVITLVKSFKFANREIIPFCTFGSGGLIESTNNLKKDLPLAYVKDGFGIREARISRVKEELDRFLKLNGFIAGTVEIFPEYSEQRPVNEEDKKIFSEACSSYKYPLGTPIALSCRKTNKGMDYLFISKGKTPDGKEVNSKIFVTVENNQKPEFTMVVR
;
A
#
# COMPACT_ATOMS: atom_id res chain seq x y z
N MET A 1 59.09 39.20 -38.60
CA MET A 1 57.82 38.37 -38.53
C MET A 1 57.42 38.28 -37.08
N LYS A 2 56.55 39.18 -36.63
CA LYS A 2 56.11 39.26 -35.21
C LYS A 2 54.84 38.45 -35.05
N ILE A 3 54.87 37.41 -34.28
CA ILE A 3 53.73 36.57 -33.90
C ILE A 3 53.01 37.28 -32.79
N LEU A 4 51.78 37.69 -33.05
CA LEU A 4 50.87 38.28 -32.05
C LEU A 4 50.15 37.14 -31.35
N VAL A 5 50.41 36.93 -30.05
CA VAL A 5 49.71 36.01 -29.19
C VAL A 5 48.49 36.75 -28.62
N LEU A 6 47.29 36.39 -29.08
CA LEU A 6 46.03 36.87 -28.53
C LEU A 6 45.67 36.04 -27.27
N LEU A 7 45.80 36.68 -26.12
CA LEU A 7 45.37 36.14 -24.83
C LEU A 7 43.84 36.37 -24.68
N SER A 8 43.04 35.33 -24.88
CA SER A 8 41.60 35.38 -24.64
C SER A 8 41.35 35.17 -23.14
N ILE A 9 40.97 36.23 -22.48
CA ILE A 9 40.51 36.21 -21.07
C ILE A 9 39.09 35.66 -21.05
N PHE A 10 38.94 34.41 -20.57
CA PHE A 10 37.65 33.84 -20.27
C PHE A 10 37.19 34.39 -18.90
N ILE A 11 36.24 35.30 -18.93
CA ILE A 11 35.54 35.78 -17.74
C ILE A 11 34.55 34.69 -17.34
N PHE A 12 34.91 33.92 -16.30
CA PHE A 12 33.96 33.04 -15.63
C PHE A 12 33.01 33.92 -14.80
N SER A 13 31.84 34.21 -15.32
CA SER A 13 30.74 34.74 -14.49
C SER A 13 30.26 33.63 -13.56
N VAL A 14 30.64 33.72 -12.31
CA VAL A 14 30.07 32.91 -11.22
C VAL A 14 28.61 33.36 -11.08
N ILE A 15 27.72 32.58 -11.66
CA ILE A 15 26.29 32.69 -11.37
C ILE A 15 26.14 32.22 -9.90
N ASN A 16 26.07 33.15 -8.96
CA ASN A 16 25.59 32.90 -7.63
C ASN A 16 24.13 32.45 -7.76
N CYS A 17 23.87 31.15 -7.91
CA CYS A 17 22.60 30.57 -7.53
C CYS A 17 22.44 30.82 -6.03
N ASN A 18 21.75 31.87 -5.66
CA ASN A 18 21.12 31.94 -4.36
C ASN A 18 20.21 30.73 -4.26
N ALA A 19 20.68 29.68 -3.59
CA ALA A 19 19.82 28.66 -3.05
C ALA A 19 18.87 29.45 -2.10
N GLU A 20 17.70 29.81 -2.62
CA GLU A 20 16.61 30.23 -1.75
C GLU A 20 16.52 29.18 -0.68
N ASN A 21 16.78 29.62 0.56
CA ASN A 21 16.45 28.86 1.74
C ASN A 21 14.95 28.55 1.65
N TYR A 22 14.61 27.42 1.06
CA TYR A 22 13.32 26.82 1.25
C TYR A 22 13.25 26.56 2.75
N ASP A 23 12.61 27.49 3.42
CA ASP A 23 12.18 27.36 4.80
C ASP A 23 11.56 25.98 4.91
N LYS A 24 12.23 25.09 5.62
CA LYS A 24 11.73 23.74 5.94
C LYS A 24 10.60 23.94 6.95
N LYS A 25 9.51 24.56 6.45
CA LYS A 25 8.24 24.64 7.18
C LYS A 25 7.90 23.20 7.47
N GLU A 26 7.95 22.81 8.73
CA GLU A 26 7.57 21.47 9.18
C GLU A 26 6.24 21.11 8.53
N THR A 27 6.33 20.32 7.46
CA THR A 27 5.14 19.93 6.70
C THR A 27 4.44 18.88 7.53
N LYS A 28 3.34 19.29 8.18
CA LYS A 28 2.56 18.41 9.05
C LYS A 28 2.08 17.18 8.27
N THR A 29 2.19 16.04 8.92
CA THR A 29 1.68 14.76 8.45
C THR A 29 0.39 14.41 9.19
N LEU A 30 -0.61 13.92 8.46
CA LEU A 30 -1.85 13.40 9.00
C LEU A 30 -1.99 11.91 8.65
N ILE A 31 -2.38 11.11 9.62
CA ILE A 31 -2.85 9.75 9.42
C ILE A 31 -4.37 9.79 9.45
N LEU A 32 -4.99 9.65 8.28
CA LEU A 32 -6.44 9.70 8.10
C LEU A 32 -6.91 8.33 7.66
N TYR A 33 -7.81 7.68 8.42
CA TYR A 33 -8.15 6.30 8.14
C TYR A 33 -9.63 5.98 8.44
N TYR A 34 -10.14 4.96 7.77
CA TYR A 34 -11.36 4.26 8.11
C TYR A 34 -11.05 2.84 8.57
N SER A 35 -11.69 2.39 9.64
CA SER A 35 -11.57 1.02 10.13
C SER A 35 -12.92 0.49 10.56
N GLN A 36 -13.32 -0.69 10.07
CA GLN A 36 -14.57 -1.33 10.49
C GLN A 36 -14.36 -2.26 11.69
N THR A 37 -13.34 -3.13 11.59
CA THR A 37 -13.09 -4.20 12.58
C THR A 37 -11.95 -3.89 13.54
N GLY A 38 -11.35 -2.70 13.41
CA GLY A 38 -10.19 -2.29 14.20
C GLY A 38 -8.83 -2.70 13.61
N VAL A 39 -8.78 -3.52 12.55
CA VAL A 39 -7.50 -3.98 11.98
C VAL A 39 -6.74 -2.83 11.30
N THR A 40 -7.41 -2.01 10.48
CA THR A 40 -6.79 -0.81 9.87
C THR A 40 -6.38 0.20 10.94
N LYS A 41 -7.15 0.32 12.03
CA LYS A 41 -6.83 1.16 13.19
C LYS A 41 -5.50 0.76 13.83
N GLN A 42 -5.23 -0.54 13.99
CA GLN A 42 -3.94 -1.01 14.54
C GLN A 42 -2.75 -0.55 13.67
N VAL A 43 -2.89 -0.55 12.34
CA VAL A 43 -1.86 -0.02 11.44
C VAL A 43 -1.72 1.50 11.61
N ALA A 44 -2.83 2.22 11.71
CA ALA A 44 -2.84 3.68 11.90
C ALA A 44 -2.18 4.10 13.23
N GLU A 45 -2.47 3.40 14.32
CA GLU A 45 -1.85 3.63 15.64
C GLU A 45 -0.34 3.32 15.63
N GLU A 46 0.09 2.27 14.93
CA GLU A 46 1.52 1.97 14.78
C GLU A 46 2.22 3.04 13.91
N LEU A 47 1.59 3.54 12.85
CA LEU A 47 2.08 4.69 12.08
C LEU A 47 2.23 5.93 12.96
N GLN A 48 1.21 6.25 13.77
CA GLN A 48 1.24 7.38 14.70
C GLN A 48 2.42 7.25 15.67
N ARG A 49 2.60 6.08 16.25
CA ARG A 49 3.69 5.81 17.19
C ARG A 49 5.07 5.99 16.55
N ARG A 50 5.23 5.67 15.26
CA ARG A 50 6.50 5.79 14.52
C ARG A 50 6.80 7.20 14.02
N LEU A 51 5.76 7.91 13.58
CA LEU A 51 5.90 9.20 12.91
C LEU A 51 5.65 10.40 13.83
N GLY A 52 4.99 10.20 14.98
CA GLY A 52 4.54 11.30 15.83
C GLY A 52 3.52 12.21 15.12
N ALA A 53 2.84 11.69 14.09
CA ALA A 53 1.91 12.44 13.26
C ALA A 53 0.53 12.62 13.92
N ASP A 54 -0.20 13.65 13.46
CA ASP A 54 -1.62 13.78 13.80
C ASP A 54 -2.41 12.59 13.25
N ILE A 55 -3.46 12.17 13.96
CA ILE A 55 -4.27 11.03 13.56
C ILE A 55 -5.76 11.34 13.67
N GLU A 56 -6.54 10.91 12.68
CA GLU A 56 -8.00 11.03 12.68
C GLU A 56 -8.67 9.84 12.01
N GLU A 57 -9.74 9.36 12.64
CA GLU A 57 -10.59 8.30 12.07
C GLU A 57 -11.73 8.93 11.26
N ILE A 58 -11.98 8.38 10.08
CA ILE A 58 -13.14 8.72 9.25
C ILE A 58 -14.36 8.05 9.87
N GLU A 59 -15.23 8.83 10.50
CA GLU A 59 -16.45 8.32 11.13
C GLU A 59 -17.61 8.33 10.15
N VAL A 60 -18.36 7.23 10.09
CA VAL A 60 -19.58 7.10 9.28
C VAL A 60 -20.78 7.44 10.14
N THR A 61 -21.70 8.25 9.61
CA THR A 61 -22.93 8.64 10.33
C THR A 61 -23.78 7.43 10.71
N ASN A 62 -23.89 6.46 9.79
CA ASN A 62 -24.52 5.17 10.02
C ASN A 62 -23.45 4.06 9.88
N PRO A 63 -22.82 3.58 10.97
CA PRO A 63 -21.72 2.63 10.93
C PRO A 63 -22.09 1.31 10.26
N TYR A 64 -21.09 0.62 9.68
CA TYR A 64 -21.24 -0.75 9.18
C TYR A 64 -21.08 -1.71 10.36
N ASN A 65 -22.16 -1.85 11.11
CA ASN A 65 -22.26 -2.77 12.23
C ASN A 65 -22.80 -4.12 11.74
N GLY A 66 -22.45 -5.19 12.44
CA GLY A 66 -22.95 -6.52 12.13
C GLY A 66 -21.92 -7.46 11.52
N THR A 67 -22.41 -8.55 10.93
CA THR A 67 -21.58 -9.60 10.34
C THR A 67 -20.91 -9.15 9.03
N TYR A 68 -20.00 -9.99 8.54
CA TYR A 68 -19.38 -9.81 7.24
C TYR A 68 -20.43 -9.82 6.11
N GLU A 69 -21.40 -10.74 6.18
CA GLU A 69 -22.49 -10.88 5.21
C GLU A 69 -23.41 -9.66 5.19
N GLU A 70 -23.74 -9.12 6.36
CA GLU A 70 -24.55 -7.89 6.47
C GLU A 70 -23.81 -6.68 5.89
N THR A 71 -22.51 -6.57 6.13
CA THR A 71 -21.67 -5.52 5.53
C THR A 71 -21.66 -5.63 4.00
N ILE A 72 -21.45 -6.84 3.47
CA ILE A 72 -21.49 -7.10 2.02
C ILE A 72 -22.87 -6.75 1.45
N GLY A 73 -23.94 -7.23 2.08
CA GLY A 73 -25.31 -6.95 1.65
C GLY A 73 -25.57 -5.45 1.55
N ARG A 74 -25.24 -4.69 2.58
CA ARG A 74 -25.37 -3.24 2.58
C ARG A 74 -24.53 -2.58 1.45
N CYS A 75 -23.29 -2.98 1.28
CA CYS A 75 -22.43 -2.45 0.21
C CYS A 75 -23.01 -2.72 -1.18
N ILE A 76 -23.61 -3.89 -1.40
CA ILE A 76 -24.26 -4.23 -2.67
C ILE A 76 -25.47 -3.32 -2.92
N GLU A 77 -26.34 -3.11 -1.91
CA GLU A 77 -27.50 -2.23 -2.04
C GLU A 77 -27.10 -0.77 -2.28
N GLU A 78 -26.11 -0.26 -1.56
CA GLU A 78 -25.54 1.09 -1.78
C GLU A 78 -25.01 1.23 -3.23
N ARG A 79 -24.36 0.17 -3.77
CA ARG A 79 -23.84 0.18 -5.15
C ARG A 79 -24.96 0.17 -6.18
N LYS A 80 -26.03 -0.63 -5.97
CA LYS A 80 -27.19 -0.66 -6.86
C LYS A 80 -27.89 0.68 -6.96
N LYS A 81 -27.93 1.42 -5.85
CA LYS A 81 -28.57 2.75 -5.77
C LYS A 81 -27.64 3.91 -6.11
N ASP A 82 -26.37 3.63 -6.40
CA ASP A 82 -25.29 4.64 -6.54
C ASP A 82 -25.19 5.60 -5.32
N GLU A 83 -25.52 5.09 -4.14
CA GLU A 83 -25.45 5.84 -2.88
C GLU A 83 -24.08 5.64 -2.21
N LEU A 84 -23.57 6.67 -1.54
CA LEU A 84 -22.38 6.59 -0.71
C LEU A 84 -22.73 6.85 0.76
N PRO A 85 -22.05 6.18 1.70
CA PRO A 85 -22.28 6.42 3.12
C PRO A 85 -21.90 7.85 3.49
N HIS A 86 -22.72 8.51 4.30
CA HIS A 86 -22.37 9.82 4.86
C HIS A 86 -21.28 9.65 5.90
N ILE A 87 -20.21 10.44 5.77
CA ILE A 87 -19.16 10.55 6.78
C ILE A 87 -19.39 11.82 7.63
N ARG A 88 -18.98 11.77 8.89
CA ARG A 88 -18.97 12.97 9.74
C ARG A 88 -17.94 13.98 9.23
N PRO A 89 -18.16 15.28 9.44
CA PRO A 89 -17.14 16.29 9.12
C PRO A 89 -15.82 15.96 9.81
N LEU A 90 -14.71 16.08 9.07
CA LEU A 90 -13.38 15.93 9.65
C LEU A 90 -13.11 17.07 10.65
N LYS A 91 -12.45 16.74 11.75
CA LYS A 91 -11.93 17.68 12.74
C LYS A 91 -10.67 18.38 12.24
N SER A 92 -9.87 17.65 11.44
CA SER A 92 -8.62 18.14 10.85
C SER A 92 -8.89 19.01 9.64
N ASP A 93 -8.29 20.19 9.61
CA ASP A 93 -8.21 21.01 8.41
C ASP A 93 -7.13 20.44 7.47
N LEU A 94 -7.54 19.71 6.45
CA LEU A 94 -6.64 19.06 5.49
C LEU A 94 -5.67 20.02 4.79
N LYS A 95 -5.98 21.34 4.77
CA LYS A 95 -5.09 22.34 4.16
C LYS A 95 -3.77 22.52 4.91
N LYS A 96 -3.72 22.14 6.18
CA LYS A 96 -2.52 22.21 7.03
C LYS A 96 -1.53 21.07 6.80
N TYR A 97 -1.94 20.02 6.10
CA TYR A 97 -1.14 18.80 5.92
C TYR A 97 -0.67 18.69 4.48
N ARG A 98 0.62 18.51 4.30
CA ARG A 98 1.21 18.20 2.99
C ARG A 98 1.19 16.71 2.71
N THR A 99 1.47 15.91 3.73
CA THR A 99 1.54 14.45 3.63
C THR A 99 0.38 13.84 4.39
N ILE A 100 -0.37 12.97 3.73
CA ILE A 100 -1.52 12.26 4.32
C ILE A 100 -1.34 10.77 4.08
N PHE A 101 -1.17 10.03 5.18
CA PHE A 101 -1.31 8.58 5.16
C PHE A 101 -2.80 8.25 5.16
N LEU A 102 -3.30 7.69 4.05
CA LEU A 102 -4.72 7.38 3.89
C LEU A 102 -4.97 5.88 4.07
N GLY A 103 -5.64 5.53 5.17
CA GLY A 103 -5.86 4.15 5.61
C GLY A 103 -7.25 3.61 5.32
N TYR A 104 -7.34 2.33 4.88
CA TYR A 104 -8.61 1.69 4.59
C TYR A 104 -8.53 0.16 4.53
N PRO A 105 -9.62 -0.54 4.84
CA PRO A 105 -9.76 -1.94 4.45
C PRO A 105 -10.10 -2.04 2.97
N ILE A 106 -9.61 -3.10 2.31
CA ILE A 106 -9.98 -3.40 0.92
C ILE A 106 -11.36 -4.06 0.90
N TRP A 107 -12.30 -3.39 0.22
CA TRP A 107 -13.64 -3.89 -0.05
C TRP A 107 -13.86 -4.00 -1.57
N PHE A 108 -14.24 -5.17 -2.05
CA PHE A 108 -14.48 -5.42 -3.49
C PHE A 108 -13.31 -4.99 -4.40
N GLY A 109 -12.07 -5.23 -3.96
CA GLY A 109 -10.85 -4.96 -4.73
C GLY A 109 -10.39 -3.50 -4.72
N THR A 110 -11.08 -2.61 -4.00
CA THR A 110 -10.71 -1.19 -3.87
C THR A 110 -10.83 -0.72 -2.42
N TYR A 111 -10.62 0.58 -2.18
CA TYR A 111 -10.78 1.15 -0.84
C TYR A 111 -12.26 1.20 -0.42
N ALA A 112 -12.50 1.09 0.90
CA ALA A 112 -13.83 1.03 1.49
C ALA A 112 -14.70 2.24 1.15
N ARG A 113 -16.01 2.04 1.05
CA ARG A 113 -16.99 3.06 0.63
C ARG A 113 -16.93 4.39 1.41
N PRO A 114 -16.68 4.43 2.75
CA PRO A 114 -16.47 5.70 3.45
C PRO A 114 -15.29 6.50 2.91
N VAL A 115 -14.22 5.85 2.45
CA VAL A 115 -13.09 6.50 1.82
C VAL A 115 -13.42 7.00 0.42
N ILE A 116 -14.32 6.31 -0.32
CA ILE A 116 -14.86 6.82 -1.59
C ILE A 116 -15.58 8.15 -1.34
N THR A 117 -16.41 8.24 -0.29
CA THR A 117 -17.07 9.50 0.09
C THR A 117 -16.05 10.61 0.35
N LEU A 118 -15.01 10.33 1.14
CA LEU A 118 -13.94 11.29 1.43
C LEU A 118 -13.25 11.76 0.14
N VAL A 119 -12.82 10.83 -0.71
CA VAL A 119 -12.10 11.12 -1.96
C VAL A 119 -12.93 11.98 -2.91
N LYS A 120 -14.26 11.74 -2.98
CA LYS A 120 -15.16 12.58 -3.76
C LYS A 120 -15.43 13.96 -3.14
N SER A 121 -15.33 14.08 -1.81
CA SER A 121 -15.60 15.33 -1.10
C SER A 121 -14.41 16.28 -1.05
N PHE A 122 -13.18 15.79 -1.19
CA PHE A 122 -11.95 16.59 -1.06
C PHE A 122 -11.03 16.39 -2.27
N LYS A 123 -10.49 17.48 -2.80
CA LYS A 123 -9.62 17.42 -4.00
C LYS A 123 -8.17 17.00 -3.74
N PHE A 124 -7.70 16.98 -2.52
CA PHE A 124 -6.32 16.66 -2.12
C PHE A 124 -5.19 17.26 -3.01
N ALA A 125 -5.48 18.38 -3.69
CA ALA A 125 -4.55 18.98 -4.63
C ALA A 125 -3.22 19.35 -3.98
N ASN A 126 -2.10 19.04 -4.68
CA ASN A 126 -0.73 19.30 -4.23
C ASN A 126 -0.33 18.61 -2.92
N ARG A 127 -1.02 17.56 -2.52
CA ARG A 127 -0.70 16.73 -1.35
C ARG A 127 -0.09 15.42 -1.74
N GLU A 128 0.81 14.94 -0.91
CA GLU A 128 1.35 13.61 -0.99
C GLU A 128 0.43 12.65 -0.24
N ILE A 129 -0.11 11.67 -0.93
CA ILE A 129 -1.00 10.65 -0.38
C ILE A 129 -0.27 9.32 -0.34
N ILE A 130 -0.09 8.76 0.84
CA ILE A 130 0.52 7.46 1.06
C ILE A 130 -0.60 6.49 1.50
N PRO A 131 -1.10 5.63 0.60
CA PRO A 131 -2.10 4.65 0.97
C PRO A 131 -1.55 3.64 1.98
N PHE A 132 -2.37 3.23 2.94
CA PHE A 132 -2.11 2.01 3.68
C PHE A 132 -3.40 1.20 3.81
N CYS A 133 -3.33 -0.10 3.64
CA CYS A 133 -4.54 -0.89 3.60
C CYS A 133 -4.40 -2.25 4.29
N THR A 134 -5.54 -2.74 4.76
CA THR A 134 -5.68 -4.09 5.30
C THR A 134 -6.62 -4.90 4.42
N PHE A 135 -6.35 -6.19 4.28
CA PHE A 135 -7.09 -7.04 3.36
C PHE A 135 -7.08 -8.51 3.77
N GLY A 136 -8.05 -9.27 3.29
CA GLY A 136 -8.08 -10.72 3.44
C GLY A 136 -7.10 -11.44 2.50
N SER A 137 -6.94 -10.94 1.26
CA SER A 137 -6.07 -11.58 0.27
C SER A 137 -5.15 -10.63 -0.50
N GLY A 138 -5.60 -9.43 -0.85
CA GLY A 138 -4.84 -8.48 -1.65
C GLY A 138 -5.69 -7.24 -1.97
N GLY A 139 -5.23 -6.44 -2.98
CA GLY A 139 -5.94 -5.26 -3.46
C GLY A 139 -5.17 -3.95 -3.28
N LEU A 140 -3.96 -3.97 -2.68
CA LEU A 140 -3.13 -2.77 -2.52
C LEU A 140 -2.85 -2.09 -3.85
N ILE A 141 -2.36 -2.84 -4.84
CA ILE A 141 -1.97 -2.28 -6.14
C ILE A 141 -3.19 -1.68 -6.84
N GLU A 142 -4.29 -2.45 -6.89
CA GLU A 142 -5.54 -2.02 -7.55
C GLU A 142 -6.12 -0.78 -6.88
N SER A 143 -6.25 -0.78 -5.55
CA SER A 143 -6.78 0.36 -4.80
C SER A 143 -5.90 1.61 -4.92
N THR A 144 -4.56 1.44 -4.93
CA THR A 144 -3.63 2.56 -5.15
C THR A 144 -3.79 3.14 -6.57
N ASN A 145 -3.94 2.29 -7.59
CA ASN A 145 -4.20 2.73 -8.96
C ASN A 145 -5.55 3.46 -9.07
N ASN A 146 -6.58 3.00 -8.36
CA ASN A 146 -7.85 3.70 -8.29
C ASN A 146 -7.69 5.07 -7.62
N LEU A 147 -6.97 5.18 -6.51
CA LEU A 147 -6.66 6.47 -5.89
C LEU A 147 -5.91 7.41 -6.83
N LYS A 148 -4.93 6.92 -7.61
CA LYS A 148 -4.21 7.73 -8.62
C LYS A 148 -5.17 8.30 -9.67
N LYS A 149 -6.18 7.54 -10.08
CA LYS A 149 -7.22 7.99 -11.03
C LYS A 149 -8.18 9.00 -10.39
N ASP A 150 -8.62 8.73 -9.16
CA ASP A 150 -9.65 9.52 -8.49
C ASP A 150 -9.09 10.82 -7.88
N LEU A 151 -7.77 10.89 -7.67
CA LEU A 151 -7.06 12.05 -7.12
C LEU A 151 -5.99 12.59 -8.10
N PRO A 152 -6.35 13.02 -9.31
CA PRO A 152 -5.39 13.39 -10.36
C PRO A 152 -4.54 14.62 -10.02
N LEU A 153 -4.95 15.42 -9.03
CA LEU A 153 -4.22 16.61 -8.55
C LEU A 153 -3.33 16.33 -7.32
N ALA A 154 -3.34 15.11 -6.80
CA ALA A 154 -2.51 14.70 -5.67
C ALA A 154 -1.31 13.86 -6.15
N TYR A 155 -0.28 13.76 -5.31
CA TYR A 155 0.88 12.90 -5.53
C TYR A 155 0.66 11.57 -4.78
N VAL A 156 -0.08 10.64 -5.39
CA VAL A 156 -0.33 9.33 -4.78
C VAL A 156 0.89 8.45 -4.95
N LYS A 157 1.50 8.08 -3.83
CA LYS A 157 2.69 7.21 -3.75
C LYS A 157 2.29 5.75 -3.68
N ASP A 158 3.27 4.88 -3.81
CA ASP A 158 3.08 3.47 -3.50
C ASP A 158 2.86 3.30 -1.99
N GLY A 159 1.92 2.42 -1.65
CA GLY A 159 1.42 2.31 -0.29
C GLY A 159 1.93 1.10 0.47
N PHE A 160 1.50 1.01 1.72
CA PHE A 160 1.69 -0.15 2.59
C PHE A 160 0.43 -1.01 2.59
N GLY A 161 0.58 -2.32 2.60
CA GLY A 161 -0.56 -3.23 2.72
C GLY A 161 -0.22 -4.48 3.50
N ILE A 162 -1.15 -4.90 4.37
CA ILE A 162 -0.97 -6.09 5.18
C ILE A 162 -2.25 -6.92 5.25
N ARG A 163 -2.12 -8.24 5.15
CA ARG A 163 -3.24 -9.14 5.40
C ARG A 163 -3.65 -9.07 6.87
N GLU A 164 -4.97 -9.13 7.12
CA GLU A 164 -5.50 -9.24 8.48
C GLU A 164 -4.88 -10.40 9.25
N ALA A 165 -4.75 -11.58 8.62
CA ALA A 165 -4.13 -12.75 9.22
C ALA A 165 -2.64 -12.56 9.61
N ARG A 166 -2.00 -11.51 9.12
CA ARG A 166 -0.60 -11.16 9.39
C ARG A 166 -0.45 -9.90 10.25
N ILE A 167 -1.51 -9.40 10.84
CA ILE A 167 -1.48 -8.13 11.58
C ILE A 167 -0.47 -8.14 12.75
N SER A 168 -0.16 -9.30 13.30
CA SER A 168 0.92 -9.44 14.29
C SER A 168 2.30 -9.02 13.79
N ARG A 169 2.51 -9.02 12.46
CA ARG A 169 3.74 -8.60 11.79
C ARG A 169 3.81 -7.08 11.49
N VAL A 170 2.76 -6.34 11.78
CA VAL A 170 2.61 -4.93 11.37
C VAL A 170 3.80 -4.07 11.80
N LYS A 171 4.33 -4.27 13.01
CA LYS A 171 5.44 -3.48 13.54
C LYS A 171 6.71 -3.63 12.70
N GLU A 172 7.01 -4.83 12.28
CA GLU A 172 8.19 -5.15 11.49
C GLU A 172 8.04 -4.72 10.03
N GLU A 173 6.92 -5.09 9.40
CA GLU A 173 6.68 -4.79 7.99
C GLU A 173 6.53 -3.29 7.75
N LEU A 174 5.87 -2.59 8.67
CA LEU A 174 5.72 -1.14 8.62
C LEU A 174 7.05 -0.41 8.86
N ASP A 175 7.89 -0.88 9.81
CA ASP A 175 9.23 -0.34 10.04
C ASP A 175 10.07 -0.40 8.75
N ARG A 176 10.05 -1.56 8.09
CA ARG A 176 10.72 -1.74 6.81
C ARG A 176 10.19 -0.78 5.75
N PHE A 177 8.86 -0.66 5.60
CA PHE A 177 8.23 0.24 4.65
C PHE A 177 8.63 1.70 4.89
N LEU A 178 8.57 2.17 6.14
CA LEU A 178 8.88 3.54 6.50
C LEU A 178 10.34 3.90 6.25
N LYS A 179 11.28 2.98 6.55
CA LYS A 179 12.71 3.16 6.28
C LYS A 179 13.02 3.16 4.79
N LEU A 180 12.45 2.22 4.02
CA LEU A 180 12.63 2.15 2.56
C LEU A 180 12.18 3.42 1.85
N ASN A 181 11.13 4.06 2.34
CA ASN A 181 10.57 5.27 1.76
C ASN A 181 11.08 6.57 2.40
N GLY A 182 12.06 6.49 3.33
CA GLY A 182 12.69 7.64 3.94
C GLY A 182 11.80 8.42 4.93
N PHE A 183 10.70 7.82 5.41
CA PHE A 183 9.84 8.44 6.42
C PHE A 183 10.46 8.42 7.82
N ILE A 184 11.29 7.44 8.11
CA ILE A 184 12.08 7.34 9.33
C ILE A 184 13.53 6.99 9.01
N ALA A 185 14.46 7.40 9.88
CA ALA A 185 15.87 7.07 9.75
C ALA A 185 16.13 5.58 10.03
N GLY A 186 17.18 5.06 9.43
CA GLY A 186 17.68 3.69 9.64
C GLY A 186 18.01 2.98 8.35
N THR A 187 18.70 1.87 8.48
CA THR A 187 19.03 0.98 7.37
C THR A 187 18.02 -0.14 7.26
N VAL A 188 17.82 -0.62 6.06
CA VAL A 188 16.96 -1.77 5.76
C VAL A 188 17.62 -2.63 4.71
N GLU A 189 17.47 -3.92 4.84
CA GLU A 189 17.94 -4.86 3.82
C GLU A 189 17.22 -4.61 2.50
N ILE A 190 17.99 -4.48 1.43
CA ILE A 190 17.45 -4.47 0.08
C ILE A 190 17.39 -5.92 -0.40
N PHE A 191 16.19 -6.41 -0.61
CA PHE A 191 16.01 -7.77 -1.10
C PHE A 191 16.48 -7.88 -2.55
N PRO A 192 17.14 -8.98 -2.93
CA PRO A 192 17.48 -9.23 -4.31
C PRO A 192 16.22 -9.32 -5.17
N GLU A 193 16.39 -9.16 -6.47
CA GLU A 193 15.32 -9.45 -7.42
C GLU A 193 14.91 -10.92 -7.34
N TYR A 194 13.69 -11.22 -7.75
CA TYR A 194 13.25 -12.59 -7.89
C TYR A 194 14.04 -13.29 -8.98
N SER A 195 14.33 -14.59 -8.80
CA SER A 195 14.93 -15.42 -9.83
C SER A 195 14.10 -15.45 -11.10
N GLU A 196 14.70 -15.95 -12.19
CA GLU A 196 13.93 -16.32 -13.37
C GLU A 196 12.82 -17.30 -13.01
N GLN A 197 11.72 -17.20 -13.75
CA GLN A 197 10.56 -18.06 -13.55
C GLN A 197 10.86 -19.49 -14.02
N ARG A 198 10.49 -20.46 -13.19
CA ARG A 198 10.59 -21.89 -13.52
C ARG A 198 9.29 -22.63 -13.23
N PRO A 199 9.05 -23.81 -13.86
CA PRO A 199 7.95 -24.69 -13.47
C PRO A 199 8.03 -25.11 -12.01
N VAL A 200 6.87 -25.35 -11.38
CA VAL A 200 6.80 -25.86 -10.00
C VAL A 200 7.13 -27.36 -9.97
N ASN A 201 7.85 -27.78 -8.93
CA ASN A 201 8.06 -29.19 -8.58
C ASN A 201 7.15 -29.60 -7.41
N GLU A 202 7.26 -30.84 -6.93
CA GLU A 202 6.40 -31.35 -5.84
C GLU A 202 6.66 -30.65 -4.50
N GLU A 203 7.90 -30.25 -4.20
CA GLU A 203 8.24 -29.49 -3.01
C GLU A 203 7.61 -28.09 -3.03
N ASP A 204 7.69 -27.41 -4.18
CA ASP A 204 7.06 -26.10 -4.38
C ASP A 204 5.54 -26.17 -4.18
N LYS A 205 4.89 -27.22 -4.71
CA LYS A 205 3.44 -27.43 -4.52
C LYS A 205 3.09 -27.65 -3.05
N LYS A 206 3.95 -28.34 -2.30
CA LYS A 206 3.77 -28.52 -0.85
C LYS A 206 3.87 -27.19 -0.11
N ILE A 207 4.88 -26.37 -0.41
CA ILE A 207 5.02 -25.02 0.15
C ILE A 207 3.78 -24.18 -0.15
N PHE A 208 3.32 -24.17 -1.40
CA PHE A 208 2.12 -23.44 -1.81
C PHE A 208 0.87 -23.91 -1.03
N SER A 209 0.65 -25.21 -0.99
CA SER A 209 -0.50 -25.82 -0.33
C SER A 209 -0.52 -25.51 1.16
N GLU A 210 0.63 -25.62 1.84
CA GLU A 210 0.76 -25.34 3.26
C GLU A 210 0.52 -23.85 3.56
N ALA A 211 1.13 -22.95 2.80
CA ALA A 211 0.96 -21.51 2.95
C ALA A 211 -0.50 -21.06 2.77
N CYS A 212 -1.21 -21.67 1.83
CA CYS A 212 -2.56 -21.30 1.45
C CYS A 212 -3.66 -22.08 2.20
N SER A 213 -3.31 -23.05 3.02
CA SER A 213 -4.25 -23.98 3.68
C SER A 213 -5.31 -23.29 4.54
N SER A 214 -4.97 -22.19 5.20
CA SER A 214 -5.88 -21.42 6.05
C SER A 214 -6.73 -20.40 5.29
N TYR A 215 -6.50 -20.24 3.98
CA TYR A 215 -7.24 -19.27 3.19
C TYR A 215 -8.52 -19.87 2.60
N LYS A 216 -9.66 -19.26 2.90
CA LYS A 216 -11.00 -19.80 2.61
C LYS A 216 -11.30 -19.98 1.11
N TYR A 217 -10.72 -19.14 0.26
CA TYR A 217 -11.06 -19.13 -1.17
C TYR A 217 -9.97 -19.78 -2.01
N PRO A 218 -10.32 -20.47 -3.11
CA PRO A 218 -9.34 -21.13 -3.97
C PRO A 218 -8.42 -20.09 -4.64
N LEU A 219 -7.13 -20.36 -4.57
CA LEU A 219 -6.08 -19.56 -5.22
C LEU A 219 -5.60 -20.15 -6.55
N GLY A 220 -6.28 -21.19 -7.03
CA GLY A 220 -5.94 -21.90 -8.26
C GLY A 220 -4.80 -22.91 -8.08
N THR A 221 -4.28 -23.39 -9.20
CA THR A 221 -3.18 -24.37 -9.25
C THR A 221 -1.88 -23.65 -9.59
N PRO A 222 -0.82 -23.78 -8.78
CA PRO A 222 0.47 -23.18 -9.07
C PRO A 222 1.09 -23.87 -10.29
N ILE A 223 1.53 -23.09 -11.28
CA ILE A 223 2.12 -23.60 -12.54
C ILE A 223 3.58 -23.21 -12.70
N ALA A 224 3.97 -22.09 -12.13
CA ALA A 224 5.35 -21.60 -12.16
C ALA A 224 5.66 -20.77 -10.93
N LEU A 225 6.94 -20.57 -10.65
CA LEU A 225 7.38 -19.70 -9.57
C LEU A 225 8.72 -19.03 -9.88
N SER A 226 8.93 -17.91 -9.20
CA SER A 226 10.22 -17.27 -8.96
C SER A 226 10.47 -17.19 -7.45
N CYS A 227 11.71 -17.19 -7.02
CA CYS A 227 12.05 -17.08 -5.60
C CYS A 227 13.20 -16.10 -5.38
N ARG A 228 13.34 -15.63 -4.16
CA ARG A 228 14.48 -14.82 -3.72
C ARG A 228 14.85 -15.15 -2.27
N LYS A 229 16.12 -15.06 -1.97
CA LYS A 229 16.63 -15.23 -0.61
C LYS A 229 16.53 -13.90 0.15
N THR A 230 16.12 -13.97 1.40
CA THR A 230 16.16 -12.87 2.36
C THR A 230 17.01 -13.27 3.56
N ASN A 231 17.35 -12.33 4.44
CA ASN A 231 18.08 -12.64 5.67
C ASN A 231 17.28 -13.56 6.62
N LYS A 232 15.97 -13.63 6.45
CA LYS A 232 15.06 -14.42 7.30
C LYS A 232 14.62 -15.74 6.66
N GLY A 233 14.91 -15.98 5.40
CA GLY A 233 14.46 -17.17 4.69
C GLY A 233 14.30 -16.96 3.19
N MET A 234 13.17 -17.40 2.67
CA MET A 234 12.87 -17.34 1.23
C MET A 234 11.51 -16.70 0.97
N ASP A 235 11.46 -15.84 -0.04
CA ASP A 235 10.21 -15.37 -0.63
C ASP A 235 9.96 -16.12 -1.95
N TYR A 236 8.72 -16.52 -2.16
CA TYR A 236 8.23 -17.19 -3.35
C TYR A 236 7.14 -16.36 -4.01
N LEU A 237 7.23 -16.22 -5.32
CA LEU A 237 6.21 -15.64 -6.18
C LEU A 237 5.68 -16.73 -7.10
N PHE A 238 4.56 -17.34 -6.74
CA PHE A 238 3.89 -18.34 -7.56
C PHE A 238 2.99 -17.69 -8.61
N ILE A 239 3.01 -18.22 -9.81
CA ILE A 239 1.99 -17.98 -10.82
C ILE A 239 0.98 -19.11 -10.70
N SER A 240 -0.26 -18.77 -10.41
CA SER A 240 -1.34 -19.73 -10.23
C SER A 240 -2.42 -19.53 -11.27
N LYS A 241 -2.87 -20.63 -11.89
CA LYS A 241 -3.97 -20.65 -12.86
C LYS A 241 -5.26 -21.04 -12.13
N GLY A 242 -6.26 -20.19 -12.22
CA GLY A 242 -7.56 -20.42 -11.60
C GLY A 242 -8.71 -19.98 -12.50
N LYS A 243 -9.91 -19.92 -11.93
CA LYS A 243 -11.10 -19.38 -12.58
C LYS A 243 -11.74 -18.33 -11.69
N THR A 244 -12.26 -17.30 -12.29
CA THR A 244 -13.14 -16.32 -11.64
C THR A 244 -14.53 -16.96 -11.37
N PRO A 245 -15.37 -16.36 -10.51
CA PRO A 245 -16.71 -16.88 -10.25
C PRO A 245 -17.60 -17.02 -11.50
N ASP A 246 -17.35 -16.20 -12.53
CA ASP A 246 -18.02 -16.27 -13.84
C ASP A 246 -17.36 -17.26 -14.82
N GLY A 247 -16.39 -18.05 -14.33
CA GLY A 247 -15.78 -19.17 -15.07
C GLY A 247 -14.61 -18.79 -15.98
N LYS A 248 -14.22 -17.52 -16.07
CA LYS A 248 -13.08 -17.09 -16.90
C LYS A 248 -11.75 -17.54 -16.28
N GLU A 249 -10.84 -17.99 -17.13
CA GLU A 249 -9.47 -18.30 -16.69
C GLU A 249 -8.74 -17.03 -16.24
N VAL A 250 -8.04 -17.11 -15.13
CA VAL A 250 -7.24 -16.03 -14.59
C VAL A 250 -5.91 -16.56 -14.06
N ASN A 251 -4.84 -15.84 -14.36
CA ASN A 251 -3.56 -16.04 -13.73
C ASN A 251 -3.40 -15.05 -12.56
N SER A 252 -2.99 -15.57 -11.42
CA SER A 252 -2.78 -14.78 -10.22
C SER A 252 -1.33 -14.92 -9.75
N LYS A 253 -0.76 -13.84 -9.24
CA LYS A 253 0.52 -13.85 -8.54
C LYS A 253 0.28 -14.06 -7.06
N ILE A 254 0.79 -15.15 -6.51
CA ILE A 254 0.64 -15.51 -5.10
C ILE A 254 1.98 -15.37 -4.42
N PHE A 255 2.05 -14.49 -3.42
CA PHE A 255 3.26 -14.25 -2.66
C PHE A 255 3.24 -15.09 -1.38
N VAL A 256 4.31 -15.81 -1.14
CA VAL A 256 4.51 -16.68 0.03
C VAL A 256 5.88 -16.39 0.62
N THR A 257 5.95 -16.24 1.93
CA THR A 257 7.22 -16.12 2.66
C THR A 257 7.43 -17.37 3.52
N VAL A 258 8.64 -17.91 3.51
CA VAL A 258 9.07 -19.01 4.38
C VAL A 258 10.25 -18.50 5.19
N GLU A 259 10.02 -18.13 6.44
CA GLU A 259 11.09 -17.77 7.35
C GLU A 259 11.76 -19.00 7.93
N ASN A 260 13.04 -18.88 8.30
CA ASN A 260 13.81 -19.97 8.87
C ASN A 260 13.08 -20.57 10.08
N ASN A 261 12.93 -21.88 10.08
CA ASN A 261 12.23 -22.66 11.12
C ASN A 261 10.74 -22.29 11.33
N GLN A 262 10.11 -21.64 10.36
CA GLN A 262 8.67 -21.35 10.40
C GLN A 262 7.93 -22.00 9.23
N LYS A 263 6.62 -22.14 9.39
CA LYS A 263 5.76 -22.63 8.31
C LYS A 263 5.64 -21.59 7.19
N PRO A 264 5.42 -22.05 5.95
CA PRO A 264 5.10 -21.17 4.84
C PRO A 264 3.89 -20.28 5.14
N GLU A 265 3.98 -19.02 4.82
CA GLU A 265 2.94 -18.04 5.09
C GLU A 265 2.51 -17.31 3.81
N PHE A 266 1.22 -17.39 3.48
CA PHE A 266 0.63 -16.62 2.38
C PHE A 266 0.56 -15.14 2.74
N THR A 267 1.17 -14.28 1.92
CA THR A 267 1.27 -12.84 2.19
C THR A 267 0.27 -12.01 1.38
N MET A 268 0.12 -12.31 0.09
CA MET A 268 -0.73 -11.49 -0.78
C MET A 268 -1.06 -12.24 -2.09
N VAL A 269 -2.20 -11.90 -2.70
CA VAL A 269 -2.51 -12.21 -4.10
C VAL A 269 -2.66 -10.94 -4.93
N VAL A 270 -2.15 -10.97 -6.15
CA VAL A 270 -2.36 -9.94 -7.19
C VAL A 270 -2.96 -10.64 -8.41
N ARG A 271 -4.08 -10.12 -8.91
CA ARG A 271 -4.82 -10.64 -10.07
C ARG A 271 -4.77 -9.67 -11.22
#